data_75a69472e99d8214284e0a2a7d5998e5
#
_entry.id   75a69472e99d8214284e0a2a7d5998e5
#
_cell.length_a   1.000
_cell.length_b   1.000
_cell.length_c   1.000
_cell.angle_alpha   90.00
_cell.angle_beta   90.00
_cell.angle_gamma   90.00
#
_symmetry.space_group_name_H-M   'P 1'
#
loop_
_entity.id
_entity.type
_entity.pdbx_description
1 polymer ?
#
loop_
_entity_poly.entity_id
_entity_poly.type
_entity_poly.pdbx_seq_one_letter_code
_entity_poly.pdbx_strand_id
1 'polypeptide(L)'
;MIDEWLAECHDKIKPDDELWFVGDLGLQLANLAIYKELPECYKVLVLGDKEYNNINYSAQEFAREESRLHLFDEVHRFHHVEIDGIQFFVAHKPEDCMDANLPALCGHIHGIWRTQKMNNGQPIINVGIDAWHQLVSEELIMHQYHAVMKAYYDGNCFINLDLPFFKRG
;
A
#
# COMPACT_ATOMS: atom_id res chain seq x y z
N MET A 1 -17.36 6.48 5.49
CA MET A 1 -16.06 5.77 5.26
C MET A 1 -15.60 5.88 3.79
N ILE A 2 -16.33 5.36 2.78
CA ILE A 2 -15.93 5.50 1.35
C ILE A 2 -15.94 6.97 0.93
N ASP A 3 -16.98 7.72 1.25
CA ASP A 3 -17.09 9.14 0.88
C ASP A 3 -16.00 9.99 1.54
N GLU A 4 -15.61 9.68 2.77
CA GLU A 4 -14.52 10.35 3.48
C GLU A 4 -13.16 10.07 2.82
N TRP A 5 -12.94 8.81 2.42
CA TRP A 5 -11.74 8.42 1.70
C TRP A 5 -11.65 9.08 0.32
N LEU A 6 -12.75 9.11 -0.45
CA LEU A 6 -12.77 9.82 -1.74
C LEU A 6 -12.51 11.31 -1.56
N ALA A 7 -13.12 11.94 -0.54
CA ALA A 7 -12.88 13.35 -0.22
C ALA A 7 -11.40 13.60 0.13
N GLU A 8 -10.77 12.71 0.89
CA GLU A 8 -9.34 12.79 1.19
C GLU A 8 -8.48 12.66 -0.08
N CYS A 9 -8.83 11.73 -0.98
CA CYS A 9 -8.16 11.58 -2.27
C CYS A 9 -8.22 12.87 -3.09
N HIS A 10 -9.39 13.47 -3.20
CA HIS A 10 -9.58 14.72 -3.95
C HIS A 10 -8.89 15.93 -3.31
N ASP A 11 -8.74 15.94 -2.00
CA ASP A 11 -8.04 17.01 -1.27
C ASP A 11 -6.51 16.92 -1.42
N LYS A 12 -5.97 15.71 -1.39
CA LYS A 12 -4.53 15.47 -1.28
C LYS A 12 -3.83 15.15 -2.59
N ILE A 13 -4.49 14.42 -3.52
CA ILE A 13 -3.87 13.90 -4.74
C ILE A 13 -3.94 14.94 -5.85
N LYS A 14 -2.82 15.18 -6.52
CA LYS A 14 -2.66 16.09 -7.65
C LYS A 14 -2.48 15.30 -8.96
N PRO A 15 -2.70 15.93 -10.13
CA PRO A 15 -2.56 15.27 -11.42
C PRO A 15 -1.17 14.67 -11.71
N ASP A 16 -0.12 15.23 -11.11
CA ASP A 16 1.27 14.76 -11.29
C ASP A 16 1.69 13.70 -10.26
N ASP A 17 0.80 13.33 -9.33
CA ASP A 17 1.07 12.30 -8.33
C ASP A 17 0.82 10.90 -8.89
N GLU A 18 1.46 9.90 -8.29
CA GLU A 18 1.18 8.49 -8.50
C GLU A 18 0.39 7.93 -7.31
N LEU A 19 -0.74 7.30 -7.57
CA LEU A 19 -1.56 6.64 -6.57
C LEU A 19 -1.42 5.13 -6.68
N TRP A 20 -0.88 4.52 -5.62
CA TRP A 20 -0.61 3.10 -5.56
C TRP A 20 -1.64 2.35 -4.72
N PHE A 21 -2.20 1.30 -5.29
CA PHE A 21 -3.07 0.34 -4.60
C PHE A 21 -2.31 -0.96 -4.38
N VAL A 22 -2.22 -1.40 -3.14
CA VAL A 22 -1.50 -2.63 -2.78
C VAL A 22 -2.50 -3.74 -2.48
N GLY A 23 -3.41 -3.96 -3.44
CA GLY A 23 -4.35 -5.07 -3.52
C GLY A 23 -5.62 -4.94 -2.70
N ASP A 24 -6.46 -5.97 -2.86
CA ASP A 24 -7.74 -6.14 -2.16
C ASP A 24 -8.76 -5.00 -2.39
N LEU A 25 -8.97 -4.62 -3.66
CA LEU A 25 -9.86 -3.53 -4.07
C LEU A 25 -11.33 -3.76 -3.70
N GLY A 26 -11.76 -5.00 -3.49
CA GLY A 26 -13.12 -5.28 -3.07
C GLY A 26 -13.58 -6.72 -3.31
N LEU A 27 -14.72 -7.05 -2.69
CA LEU A 27 -15.29 -8.39 -2.75
C LEU A 27 -16.20 -8.62 -3.96
N GLN A 28 -16.62 -7.58 -4.67
CA GLN A 28 -17.53 -7.65 -5.81
C GLN A 28 -17.06 -6.75 -6.94
N LEU A 29 -17.12 -7.25 -8.18
CA LEU A 29 -16.76 -6.50 -9.38
C LEU A 29 -17.54 -5.19 -9.53
N ALA A 30 -18.82 -5.18 -9.14
CA ALA A 30 -19.65 -3.98 -9.20
C ALA A 30 -19.09 -2.81 -8.38
N ASN A 31 -18.31 -3.09 -7.33
CA ASN A 31 -17.71 -2.06 -6.48
C ASN A 31 -16.49 -1.38 -7.14
N LEU A 32 -15.93 -1.98 -8.19
CA LEU A 32 -14.78 -1.39 -8.90
C LEU A 32 -15.12 -0.05 -9.55
N ALA A 33 -16.39 0.20 -9.86
CA ALA A 33 -16.82 1.46 -10.48
C ALA A 33 -16.51 2.69 -9.62
N ILE A 34 -16.38 2.54 -8.29
CA ILE A 34 -16.06 3.65 -7.37
C ILE A 34 -14.67 4.24 -7.65
N TYR A 35 -13.73 3.42 -8.16
CA TYR A 35 -12.37 3.87 -8.48
C TYR A 35 -12.33 4.84 -9.68
N LYS A 36 -13.45 5.00 -10.44
CA LYS A 36 -13.61 6.04 -11.44
C LYS A 36 -13.84 7.43 -10.85
N GLU A 37 -14.26 7.49 -9.60
CA GLU A 37 -14.49 8.73 -8.88
C GLU A 37 -13.22 9.31 -8.27
N LEU A 38 -12.09 8.60 -8.37
CA LEU A 38 -10.79 9.09 -7.94
C LEU A 38 -10.30 10.27 -8.80
N PRO A 39 -9.49 11.16 -8.21
CA PRO A 39 -8.88 12.24 -8.98
C PRO A 39 -8.04 11.72 -10.15
N GLU A 40 -7.90 12.55 -11.16
CA GLU A 40 -7.01 12.27 -12.28
C GLU A 40 -5.56 12.29 -11.81
N CYS A 41 -4.90 11.14 -11.88
CA CYS A 41 -3.49 10.93 -11.56
C CYS A 41 -3.06 9.59 -12.16
N TYR A 42 -1.76 9.30 -12.15
CA TYR A 42 -1.25 7.99 -12.56
C TYR A 42 -1.58 6.94 -11.49
N LYS A 43 -2.22 5.82 -11.87
CA LYS A 43 -2.71 4.81 -10.94
C LYS A 43 -2.04 3.47 -11.19
N VAL A 44 -1.42 2.92 -10.14
CA VAL A 44 -0.76 1.61 -10.16
C VAL A 44 -1.47 0.65 -9.22
N LEU A 45 -1.78 -0.55 -9.70
CA LEU A 45 -2.32 -1.63 -8.89
C LEU A 45 -1.29 -2.76 -8.74
N VAL A 46 -0.96 -3.09 -7.51
CA VAL A 46 -0.33 -4.37 -7.16
C VAL A 46 -1.44 -5.31 -6.69
N LEU A 47 -1.62 -6.44 -7.40
CA LEU A 47 -2.73 -7.37 -7.20
C LEU A 47 -2.71 -8.00 -5.80
N GLY A 48 -3.84 -8.00 -5.14
CA GLY A 48 -4.11 -8.72 -3.90
C GLY A 48 -4.91 -9.99 -4.11
N ASP A 49 -5.25 -10.66 -3.02
CA ASP A 49 -5.99 -11.93 -3.06
C ASP A 49 -7.36 -11.77 -3.72
N LYS A 50 -8.01 -10.63 -3.55
CA LYS A 50 -9.34 -10.41 -4.09
C LYS A 50 -9.37 -10.30 -5.60
N GLU A 51 -8.28 -9.88 -6.23
CA GLU A 51 -8.21 -9.70 -7.68
C GLU A 51 -8.00 -11.04 -8.41
N TYR A 52 -7.38 -12.05 -7.80
CA TYR A 52 -7.10 -13.32 -8.47
C TYR A 52 -7.59 -14.59 -7.74
N ASN A 53 -8.03 -14.50 -6.50
CA ASN A 53 -8.52 -15.64 -5.71
C ASN A 53 -9.81 -15.32 -4.94
N ASN A 54 -10.69 -14.54 -5.56
CA ASN A 54 -11.97 -14.16 -4.97
C ASN A 54 -13.00 -15.27 -5.12
N ILE A 55 -13.84 -15.45 -4.11
CA ILE A 55 -14.93 -16.43 -4.15
C ILE A 55 -16.11 -15.99 -5.04
N ASN A 56 -16.21 -14.71 -5.36
CA ASN A 56 -17.34 -14.12 -6.09
C ASN A 56 -17.03 -13.90 -7.58
N TYR A 57 -15.75 -13.91 -7.99
CA TYR A 57 -15.34 -13.75 -9.38
C TYR A 57 -13.93 -14.31 -9.61
N SER A 58 -13.64 -14.66 -10.85
CA SER A 58 -12.33 -15.17 -11.26
C SER A 58 -11.37 -14.02 -11.61
N ALA A 59 -10.07 -14.33 -11.68
CA ALA A 59 -9.04 -13.38 -12.13
C ALA A 59 -9.32 -12.87 -13.56
N GLN A 60 -9.88 -13.71 -14.45
CA GLN A 60 -10.24 -13.29 -15.80
C GLN A 60 -11.41 -12.31 -15.81
N GLU A 61 -12.41 -12.51 -14.93
CA GLU A 61 -13.52 -11.57 -14.79
C GLU A 61 -13.04 -10.25 -14.23
N PHE A 62 -12.13 -10.26 -13.24
CA PHE A 62 -11.50 -9.03 -12.74
C PHE A 62 -10.75 -8.29 -13.85
N ALA A 63 -9.84 -8.97 -14.57
CA ALA A 63 -9.05 -8.35 -15.63
C ALA A 63 -9.93 -7.78 -16.76
N ARG A 64 -11.04 -8.47 -17.10
CA ARG A 64 -11.98 -7.98 -18.11
C ARG A 64 -12.73 -6.74 -17.64
N GLU A 65 -13.15 -6.70 -16.39
CA GLU A 65 -13.87 -5.56 -15.83
C GLU A 65 -12.94 -4.36 -15.61
N GLU A 66 -11.72 -4.59 -15.10
CA GLU A 66 -10.70 -3.56 -14.98
C GLU A 66 -10.38 -2.92 -16.34
N SER A 67 -10.10 -3.74 -17.36
CA SER A 67 -9.85 -3.29 -18.73
C SER A 67 -11.03 -2.53 -19.34
N ARG A 68 -12.28 -2.95 -19.04
CA ARG A 68 -13.51 -2.25 -19.49
C ARG A 68 -13.65 -0.88 -18.82
N LEU A 69 -13.26 -0.77 -17.56
CA LEU A 69 -13.40 0.45 -16.76
C LEU A 69 -12.21 1.40 -16.93
N HIS A 70 -11.05 0.89 -17.35
CA HIS A 70 -9.78 1.63 -17.42
C HIS A 70 -9.47 2.32 -16.10
N LEU A 71 -9.32 1.53 -15.03
CA LEU A 71 -9.17 2.05 -13.68
C LEU A 71 -7.73 2.38 -13.34
N PHE A 72 -6.78 1.61 -13.88
CA PHE A 72 -5.37 1.68 -13.56
C PHE A 72 -4.53 1.83 -14.84
N ASP A 73 -3.44 2.57 -14.74
CA ASP A 73 -2.46 2.74 -15.82
C ASP A 73 -1.51 1.54 -15.87
N GLU A 74 -1.21 0.96 -14.69
CA GLU A 74 -0.42 -0.25 -14.58
C GLU A 74 -1.04 -1.25 -13.59
N VAL A 75 -0.90 -2.55 -13.89
CA VAL A 75 -1.34 -3.66 -13.02
C VAL A 75 -0.22 -4.69 -12.93
N HIS A 76 0.24 -4.96 -11.71
CA HIS A 76 1.35 -5.86 -11.42
C HIS A 76 1.00 -6.86 -10.33
N ARG A 77 1.68 -8.00 -10.31
CA ARG A 77 1.64 -8.91 -9.16
C ARG A 77 2.63 -8.46 -8.06
N PHE A 78 3.82 -8.06 -8.49
CA PHE A 78 4.88 -7.50 -7.68
C PHE A 78 5.49 -6.33 -8.43
N HIS A 79 5.98 -5.35 -7.72
CA HIS A 79 6.62 -4.20 -8.36
C HIS A 79 7.75 -3.65 -7.49
N HIS A 80 8.44 -2.64 -8.03
CA HIS A 80 9.45 -1.88 -7.30
C HIS A 80 9.13 -0.40 -7.46
N VAL A 81 9.27 0.35 -6.39
CA VAL A 81 9.16 1.81 -6.40
C VAL A 81 10.42 2.42 -5.79
N GLU A 82 10.87 3.53 -6.35
CA GLU A 82 11.96 4.30 -5.79
C GLU A 82 11.41 5.54 -5.09
N ILE A 83 11.75 5.70 -3.80
CA ILE A 83 11.38 6.84 -2.97
C ILE A 83 12.67 7.41 -2.38
N ASP A 84 12.97 8.67 -2.64
CA ASP A 84 14.20 9.35 -2.18
C ASP A 84 15.51 8.58 -2.47
N GLY A 85 15.58 7.93 -3.65
CA GLY A 85 16.73 7.14 -4.07
C GLY A 85 16.85 5.77 -3.42
N ILE A 86 15.85 5.33 -2.66
CA ILE A 86 15.77 4.00 -2.05
C ILE A 86 14.74 3.17 -2.79
N GLN A 87 15.15 2.01 -3.29
CA GLN A 87 14.24 1.05 -3.90
C GLN A 87 13.50 0.25 -2.85
N PHE A 88 12.17 0.21 -2.95
CA PHE A 88 11.28 -0.64 -2.17
C PHE A 88 10.69 -1.73 -3.06
N PHE A 89 10.62 -2.94 -2.53
CA PHE A 89 9.83 -4.01 -3.12
C PHE A 89 8.36 -3.85 -2.69
N VAL A 90 7.42 -3.99 -3.62
CA VAL A 90 5.99 -3.84 -3.35
C VAL A 90 5.26 -5.14 -3.66
N ALA A 91 4.59 -5.70 -2.65
CA ALA A 91 3.73 -6.87 -2.79
C ALA A 91 2.51 -6.74 -1.87
N HIS A 92 1.41 -7.41 -2.21
CA HIS A 92 0.22 -7.38 -1.37
C HIS A 92 0.46 -8.03 0.00
N LYS A 93 1.07 -9.22 0.03
CA LYS A 93 1.29 -9.96 1.28
C LYS A 93 2.68 -9.73 1.86
N PRO A 94 2.79 -9.59 3.19
CA PRO A 94 4.09 -9.54 3.86
C PRO A 94 4.99 -10.73 3.56
N GLU A 95 4.41 -11.93 3.42
CA GLU A 95 5.15 -13.16 3.15
C GLU A 95 5.89 -13.12 1.81
N ASP A 96 5.28 -12.49 0.80
CA ASP A 96 5.87 -12.31 -0.53
C ASP A 96 7.04 -11.31 -0.52
N CYS A 97 7.16 -10.50 0.55
CA CYS A 97 8.24 -9.53 0.72
C CYS A 97 9.49 -10.11 1.41
N MET A 98 9.37 -11.24 2.11
CA MET A 98 10.42 -11.73 3.04
C MET A 98 11.73 -12.09 2.34
N ASP A 99 11.69 -12.49 1.08
CA ASP A 99 12.88 -12.86 0.29
C ASP A 99 13.46 -11.69 -0.53
N ALA A 100 12.78 -10.54 -0.53
CA ALA A 100 13.31 -9.33 -1.13
C ALA A 100 14.44 -8.76 -0.26
N ASN A 101 15.66 -8.68 -0.77
CA ASN A 101 16.79 -8.05 -0.05
C ASN A 101 16.70 -6.52 -0.02
N LEU A 102 15.49 -5.98 -0.07
CA LEU A 102 15.14 -4.56 -0.12
C LEU A 102 14.15 -4.26 1.01
N PRO A 103 14.04 -3.01 1.45
CA PRO A 103 12.88 -2.60 2.22
C PRO A 103 11.61 -2.85 1.41
N ALA A 104 10.48 -3.07 2.08
CA ALA A 104 9.27 -3.49 1.40
C ALA A 104 8.03 -2.70 1.84
N LEU A 105 7.06 -2.59 0.92
CA LEU A 105 5.73 -2.07 1.17
C LEU A 105 4.72 -3.20 0.98
N CYS A 106 3.77 -3.33 1.90
CA CYS A 106 2.73 -4.36 1.81
C CYS A 106 1.36 -3.85 2.26
N GLY A 107 0.32 -4.64 1.99
CA GLY A 107 -1.03 -4.49 2.52
C GLY A 107 -1.46 -5.73 3.29
N HIS A 108 -2.67 -6.26 3.01
CA HIS A 108 -3.25 -7.53 3.45
C HIS A 108 -3.60 -7.63 4.93
N ILE A 109 -2.73 -7.22 5.81
CA ILE A 109 -2.80 -7.47 7.27
C ILE A 109 -3.65 -6.44 8.03
N HIS A 110 -4.32 -5.55 7.32
CA HIS A 110 -5.14 -4.49 7.91
C HIS A 110 -4.37 -3.70 8.99
N GLY A 111 -4.99 -3.44 10.14
CA GLY A 111 -4.38 -2.70 11.24
C GLY A 111 -3.57 -3.53 12.25
N ILE A 112 -3.13 -4.75 11.89
CA ILE A 112 -2.39 -5.62 12.83
C ILE A 112 -1.05 -4.97 13.25
N TRP A 113 -0.32 -4.42 12.29
CA TRP A 113 0.90 -3.63 12.54
C TRP A 113 1.13 -2.62 11.40
N ARG A 114 1.93 -1.59 11.67
CA ARG A 114 2.32 -0.56 10.68
C ARG A 114 3.68 -0.82 10.07
N THR A 115 4.65 -1.18 10.90
CA THR A 115 6.02 -1.40 10.42
C THR A 115 6.67 -2.50 11.24
N GLN A 116 7.41 -3.37 10.56
CA GLN A 116 8.22 -4.41 11.19
C GLN A 116 9.62 -4.44 10.55
N LYS A 117 10.54 -5.12 11.22
CA LYS A 117 11.88 -5.41 10.69
C LYS A 117 11.93 -6.86 10.23
N MET A 118 12.32 -7.06 8.97
CA MET A 118 12.55 -8.39 8.42
C MET A 118 13.86 -9.01 8.96
N ASN A 119 14.06 -10.30 8.73
CA ASN A 119 15.25 -11.04 9.19
C ASN A 119 16.57 -10.49 8.61
N ASN A 120 16.51 -9.90 7.42
CA ASN A 120 17.65 -9.25 6.76
C ASN A 120 17.96 -7.83 7.29
N GLY A 121 17.22 -7.37 8.29
CA GLY A 121 17.36 -6.03 8.89
C GLY A 121 16.61 -4.91 8.19
N GLN A 122 16.04 -5.17 7.01
CA GLN A 122 15.27 -4.17 6.25
C GLN A 122 13.87 -4.00 6.85
N PRO A 123 13.27 -2.81 6.76
CA PRO A 123 11.88 -2.59 7.17
C PRO A 123 10.90 -3.17 6.15
N ILE A 124 9.75 -3.63 6.66
CA ILE A 124 8.54 -3.85 5.89
C ILE A 124 7.45 -2.95 6.46
N ILE A 125 6.84 -2.14 5.59
CA ILE A 125 5.87 -1.11 5.96
C ILE A 125 4.52 -1.49 5.36
N ASN A 126 3.52 -1.63 6.24
CA ASN A 126 2.13 -1.80 5.83
C ASN A 126 1.57 -0.44 5.38
N VAL A 127 1.19 -0.34 4.12
CA VAL A 127 0.61 0.89 3.53
C VAL A 127 -0.92 0.85 3.47
N GLY A 128 -1.54 -0.16 4.10
CA GLY A 128 -2.99 -0.28 4.18
C GLY A 128 -3.62 0.89 4.94
N ILE A 129 -4.67 1.48 4.36
CA ILE A 129 -5.40 2.61 4.96
C ILE A 129 -5.96 2.28 6.34
N ASP A 130 -6.31 1.02 6.60
CA ASP A 130 -6.81 0.54 7.90
C ASP A 130 -5.77 0.70 9.02
N ALA A 131 -4.49 0.63 8.67
CA ALA A 131 -3.40 0.78 9.64
C ALA A 131 -3.16 2.25 10.01
N TRP A 132 -3.36 3.17 9.08
CA TRP A 132 -2.97 4.57 9.22
C TRP A 132 -4.15 5.52 9.36
N HIS A 133 -5.37 5.10 8.98
CA HIS A 133 -6.58 5.92 8.92
C HIS A 133 -6.43 7.17 8.05
N GLN A 134 -5.55 7.10 7.06
CA GLN A 134 -5.26 8.14 6.07
C GLN A 134 -4.50 7.56 4.88
N LEU A 135 -4.39 8.32 3.79
CA LEU A 135 -3.47 8.00 2.71
C LEU A 135 -2.02 8.02 3.23
N VAL A 136 -1.23 7.05 2.79
CA VAL A 136 0.18 6.90 3.19
C VAL A 136 1.04 7.63 2.16
N SER A 137 1.67 8.74 2.57
CA SER A 137 2.56 9.52 1.73
C SER A 137 3.99 8.96 1.73
N GLU A 138 4.78 9.36 0.73
CA GLU A 138 6.22 9.06 0.65
C GLU A 138 6.97 9.53 1.91
N GLU A 139 6.65 10.72 2.44
CA GLU A 139 7.28 11.24 3.65
C GLU A 139 7.01 10.32 4.85
N LEU A 140 5.80 9.77 4.95
CA LEU A 140 5.45 8.85 6.02
C LEU A 140 6.22 7.53 5.86
N ILE A 141 6.32 7.00 4.64
CA ILE A 141 7.11 5.80 4.33
C ILE A 141 8.58 6.03 4.71
N MET A 142 9.17 7.13 4.27
CA MET A 142 10.57 7.46 4.56
C MET A 142 10.82 7.69 6.04
N HIS A 143 9.88 8.30 6.75
CA HIS A 143 9.96 8.44 8.21
C HIS A 143 10.04 7.05 8.90
N GLN A 144 9.18 6.10 8.51
CA GLN A 144 9.19 4.75 9.04
C GLN A 144 10.47 3.99 8.69
N TYR A 145 10.91 4.09 7.44
CA TYR A 145 12.17 3.52 6.97
C TYR A 145 13.35 3.97 7.85
N HIS A 146 13.55 5.27 7.99
CA HIS A 146 14.66 5.82 8.77
C HIS A 146 14.58 5.46 10.26
N ALA A 147 13.39 5.39 10.84
CA ALA A 147 13.20 4.99 12.23
C ALA A 147 13.66 3.55 12.47
N VAL A 148 13.30 2.60 11.57
CA VAL A 148 13.76 1.20 11.66
C VAL A 148 15.27 1.09 11.45
N MET A 149 15.80 1.77 10.43
CA MET A 149 17.22 1.70 10.10
C MET A 149 18.06 2.30 11.23
N LYS A 150 17.65 3.43 11.79
CA LYS A 150 18.34 4.03 12.96
C LYS A 150 18.35 3.08 14.15
N ALA A 151 17.21 2.47 14.47
CA ALA A 151 17.12 1.50 15.55
C ALA A 151 18.02 0.29 15.34
N TYR A 152 18.14 -0.18 14.10
CA TYR A 152 19.01 -1.29 13.73
C TYR A 152 20.49 -0.93 13.98
N TYR A 153 20.93 0.26 13.55
CA TYR A 153 22.32 0.71 13.75
C TYR A 153 22.64 1.02 15.21
N ASP A 154 21.68 1.54 15.99
CA ASP A 154 21.86 1.86 17.41
C ASP A 154 21.82 0.62 18.30
N GLY A 155 21.62 -0.59 17.74
CA GLY A 155 21.53 -1.86 18.47
C GLY A 155 20.27 -2.02 19.32
N ASN A 156 19.27 -1.17 19.14
CA ASN A 156 17.99 -1.24 19.83
C ASN A 156 17.08 -2.28 19.15
N CYS A 157 16.95 -3.45 19.80
CA CYS A 157 16.13 -4.56 19.25
C CYS A 157 14.62 -4.36 19.33
N PHE A 158 14.13 -3.34 20.05
CA PHE A 158 12.70 -3.14 20.31
C PHE A 158 12.30 -1.68 20.06
N ILE A 159 11.90 -1.38 18.83
CA ILE A 159 11.10 -0.19 18.55
C ILE A 159 9.69 -0.66 18.25
N ASN A 160 8.76 -0.37 19.15
CA ASN A 160 7.35 -0.42 18.85
C ASN A 160 7.00 0.85 18.06
N LEU A 161 7.06 0.76 16.73
CA LEU A 161 6.70 1.84 15.81
C LEU A 161 5.18 2.02 15.68
N ASP A 162 4.39 1.23 16.41
CA ASP A 162 2.94 1.33 16.48
C ASP A 162 2.46 2.42 17.46
N LEU A 163 3.36 3.19 18.04
CA LEU A 163 2.98 4.34 18.86
C LEU A 163 2.24 5.37 18.00
N PRO A 164 1.00 5.73 18.36
CA PRO A 164 0.24 6.71 17.60
C PRO A 164 0.94 8.06 17.63
N PHE A 165 1.28 8.59 16.46
CA PHE A 165 1.78 9.95 16.27
C PHE A 165 0.66 10.99 16.46
N PHE A 166 -0.22 10.80 17.41
CA PHE A 166 -1.21 11.81 17.76
C PHE A 166 -0.83 12.47 19.08
N LYS A 167 -0.08 13.57 19.00
CA LYS A 167 -0.24 14.61 20.01
C LYS A 167 -1.64 15.21 19.78
N ARG A 168 -2.60 14.83 20.61
CA ARG A 168 -3.79 15.66 20.80
C ARG A 168 -3.30 16.98 21.40
N GLY A 169 -3.40 18.05 20.63
CA GLY A 169 -3.43 19.39 21.17
C GLY A 169 -4.78 19.67 21.80
#